data_9f139cddab985f1b2f482368909dd144
#
_entry.id   9f139cddab985f1b2f482368909dd144
#
_cell.length_a   1.000
_cell.length_b   1.000
_cell.length_c   1.000
_cell.angle_alpha   90.00
_cell.angle_beta   90.00
_cell.angle_gamma   90.00
#
_symmetry.space_group_name_H-M   'P 1'
#
loop_
_entity.id
_entity.type
_entity.pdbx_description
1 polymer ?
#
loop_
_entity_poly.entity_id
_entity_poly.type
_entity_poly.pdbx_seq_one_letter_code
_entity_poly.pdbx_strand_id
1 'polypeptide(L)'
;MSRRTADASKAIRLAWEKEQQRVLEGEGTRDWTEKQQQDIIDRGKAYDEDGKAFEGQHMKSAAEYPEFQGEPDNIQFLTHQEHFEAHRGNWQNPTNWYYDPINRQFHDFGDGKYIPCEVIKLSAPICTEGSAVLNENNSTPEKKPVKSEPKIADEIKPETINAEKKTIAAKSDSPRVD
;
A
#
# COMPACT_ATOMS: atom_id res chain seq x y z
N MET A 1 14.97 12.21 10.87
CA MET A 1 13.97 11.14 10.64
C MET A 1 14.66 9.80 10.84
N SER A 2 14.21 9.00 11.79
CA SER A 2 14.72 7.63 11.96
C SER A 2 14.33 6.81 10.75
N ARG A 3 15.30 6.12 10.14
CA ARG A 3 15.02 5.23 9.02
C ARG A 3 14.21 4.05 9.54
N ARG A 4 13.03 3.82 8.99
CA ARG A 4 12.22 2.64 9.33
C ARG A 4 13.05 1.38 9.07
N THR A 5 13.10 0.48 10.05
CA THR A 5 13.81 -0.78 9.91
C THR A 5 13.12 -1.71 8.90
N ALA A 6 13.83 -2.72 8.41
CA ALA A 6 13.26 -3.73 7.53
C ALA A 6 12.10 -4.49 8.21
N ASP A 7 12.25 -4.79 9.51
CA ASP A 7 11.21 -5.47 10.28
C ASP A 7 9.96 -4.61 10.46
N ALA A 8 10.12 -3.32 10.77
CA ALA A 8 9.01 -2.39 10.88
C ALA A 8 8.25 -2.23 9.55
N SER A 9 8.97 -2.20 8.43
CA SER A 9 8.37 -2.15 7.09
C SER A 9 7.65 -3.45 6.74
N LYS A 10 8.22 -4.59 7.11
CA LYS A 10 7.63 -5.91 6.94
C LYS A 10 6.34 -6.06 7.75
N ALA A 11 6.32 -5.58 9.00
CA ALA A 11 5.13 -5.61 9.85
C ALA A 11 3.95 -4.89 9.19
N ILE A 12 4.17 -3.70 8.65
CA ILE A 12 3.12 -2.94 7.95
C ILE A 12 2.61 -3.70 6.72
N ARG A 13 3.50 -4.29 5.92
CA ARG A 13 3.09 -5.10 4.76
C ARG A 13 2.24 -6.29 5.19
N LEU A 14 2.68 -7.04 6.19
CA LEU A 14 1.92 -8.18 6.72
C LEU A 14 0.58 -7.76 7.34
N ALA A 15 0.51 -6.58 7.97
CA ALA A 15 -0.75 -6.04 8.49
C ALA A 15 -1.75 -5.79 7.36
N TRP A 16 -1.31 -5.21 6.22
CA TRP A 16 -2.18 -5.03 5.05
C TRP A 16 -2.61 -6.36 4.42
N GLU A 17 -1.74 -7.37 4.38
CA GLU A 17 -2.10 -8.72 3.91
C GLU A 17 -3.19 -9.34 4.79
N LYS A 18 -3.08 -9.20 6.12
CA LYS A 18 -4.11 -9.62 7.06
C LYS A 18 -5.43 -8.86 6.86
N GLU A 19 -5.34 -7.54 6.65
CA GLU A 19 -6.51 -6.70 6.45
C GLU A 19 -7.25 -7.06 5.16
N GLN A 20 -6.52 -7.36 4.09
CA GLN A 20 -7.09 -7.83 2.83
C GLN A 20 -7.90 -9.13 3.04
N GLN A 21 -7.39 -10.08 3.83
CA GLN A 21 -8.12 -11.30 4.15
C GLN A 21 -9.40 -11.01 4.93
N ARG A 22 -9.35 -10.11 5.93
CA ARG A 22 -10.52 -9.69 6.69
C ARG A 22 -11.59 -9.07 5.80
N VAL A 23 -11.19 -8.18 4.87
CA VAL A 23 -12.11 -7.54 3.94
C VAL A 23 -12.81 -8.57 3.05
N LEU A 24 -12.10 -9.60 2.60
CA LEU A 24 -12.70 -10.72 1.83
C LEU A 24 -13.72 -11.51 2.67
N GLU A 25 -13.60 -11.50 4.00
CA GLU A 25 -14.52 -12.14 4.95
C GLU A 25 -15.62 -11.18 5.44
N GLY A 26 -15.67 -9.95 4.93
CA GLY A 26 -16.63 -8.92 5.33
C GLY A 26 -16.30 -8.25 6.66
N GLU A 27 -15.03 -8.28 7.06
CA GLU A 27 -14.52 -7.74 8.31
C GLU A 27 -13.38 -6.73 8.07
N GLY A 28 -12.99 -6.01 9.10
CA GLY A 28 -11.86 -5.10 9.05
C GLY A 28 -11.48 -4.53 10.40
N THR A 29 -10.32 -3.92 10.50
CA THR A 29 -9.91 -3.14 11.68
C THR A 29 -10.44 -1.70 11.66
N ARG A 30 -11.07 -1.31 10.57
CA ARG A 30 -11.85 -0.08 10.39
C ARG A 30 -13.10 -0.42 9.58
N ASP A 31 -14.13 0.40 9.69
CA ASP A 31 -15.31 0.30 8.83
C ASP A 31 -15.00 0.92 7.46
N TRP A 32 -14.34 0.11 6.63
CA TRP A 32 -13.91 0.51 5.29
C TRP A 32 -15.10 0.74 4.37
N THR A 33 -15.13 1.86 3.66
CA THR A 33 -16.10 2.10 2.60
C THR A 33 -15.96 1.07 1.48
N GLU A 34 -16.99 0.87 0.65
CA GLU A 34 -16.94 -0.04 -0.48
C GLU A 34 -15.73 0.22 -1.40
N LYS A 35 -15.45 1.50 -1.67
CA LYS A 35 -14.29 1.91 -2.46
C LYS A 35 -12.96 1.53 -1.79
N GLN A 36 -12.85 1.76 -0.49
CA GLN A 36 -11.64 1.40 0.27
C GLN A 36 -11.44 -0.10 0.33
N GLN A 37 -12.51 -0.87 0.50
CA GLN A 37 -12.47 -2.33 0.42
C GLN A 37 -11.96 -2.80 -0.94
N GLN A 38 -12.46 -2.22 -2.03
CA GLN A 38 -12.00 -2.54 -3.38
C GLN A 38 -10.52 -2.18 -3.56
N ASP A 39 -10.09 -1.01 -3.07
CA ASP A 39 -8.69 -0.60 -3.11
C ASP A 39 -7.78 -1.57 -2.30
N ILE A 40 -8.24 -2.05 -1.14
CA ILE A 40 -7.51 -3.05 -0.34
C ILE A 40 -7.37 -4.37 -1.12
N ILE A 41 -8.43 -4.83 -1.78
CA ILE A 41 -8.43 -6.07 -2.56
C ILE A 41 -7.50 -5.95 -3.78
N ASP A 42 -7.63 -4.89 -4.55
CA ASP A 42 -6.95 -4.74 -5.83
C ASP A 42 -5.51 -4.22 -5.69
N ARG A 43 -5.27 -3.36 -4.72
CA ARG A 43 -4.01 -2.59 -4.56
C ARG A 43 -3.27 -2.89 -3.27
N GLY A 44 -3.87 -3.68 -2.37
CA GLY A 44 -3.31 -4.05 -1.08
C GLY A 44 -3.31 -2.95 -0.02
N LYS A 45 -4.02 -1.83 -0.23
CA LYS A 45 -4.13 -0.70 0.71
C LYS A 45 -5.41 0.07 0.47
N ALA A 46 -5.95 0.69 1.54
CA ALA A 46 -6.98 1.71 1.41
C ALA A 46 -6.40 3.08 1.03
N TYR A 47 -7.25 3.90 0.42
CA TYR A 47 -6.94 5.29 0.09
C TYR A 47 -8.06 6.19 0.61
N ASP A 48 -7.70 7.39 1.05
CA ASP A 48 -8.64 8.41 1.49
C ASP A 48 -9.33 9.11 0.28
N GLU A 49 -10.19 10.08 0.58
CA GLU A 49 -10.92 10.82 -0.45
C GLU A 49 -10.01 11.66 -1.36
N ASP A 50 -8.85 12.06 -0.86
CA ASP A 50 -7.83 12.79 -1.62
C ASP A 50 -6.93 11.84 -2.43
N GLY A 51 -7.15 10.54 -2.37
CA GLY A 51 -6.34 9.53 -3.05
C GLY A 51 -5.00 9.25 -2.38
N LYS A 52 -4.82 9.64 -1.12
CA LYS A 52 -3.63 9.31 -0.32
C LYS A 52 -3.83 7.96 0.35
N ALA A 53 -2.81 7.13 0.32
CA ALA A 53 -2.86 5.84 0.99
C ALA A 53 -2.95 6.01 2.51
N PHE A 54 -3.76 5.17 3.15
CA PHE A 54 -3.70 5.00 4.60
C PHE A 54 -2.31 4.51 5.01
N GLU A 55 -1.85 4.99 6.14
CA GLU A 55 -0.53 4.71 6.68
C GLU A 55 -0.63 3.69 7.81
N GLY A 56 0.29 2.72 7.83
CA GLY A 56 0.43 1.79 8.94
C GLY A 56 1.29 2.43 10.03
N GLN A 57 0.68 2.69 11.19
CA GLN A 57 1.36 3.19 12.38
C GLN A 57 1.62 2.08 13.37
N HIS A 58 2.83 2.04 13.95
CA HIS A 58 3.10 1.22 15.12
C HIS A 58 2.47 1.85 16.36
N MET A 59 1.51 1.17 16.97
CA MET A 59 0.85 1.65 18.20
C MET A 59 1.83 1.76 19.36
N LYS A 60 2.71 0.76 19.54
CA LYS A 60 3.96 0.91 20.28
C LYS A 60 5.07 1.21 19.31
N SER A 61 5.64 2.42 19.41
CA SER A 61 6.61 2.91 18.44
C SER A 61 7.86 2.03 18.34
N ALA A 62 8.32 1.79 17.12
CA ALA A 62 9.50 0.95 16.88
C ALA A 62 10.79 1.52 17.51
N ALA A 63 10.83 2.81 17.79
CA ALA A 63 11.99 3.47 18.41
C ALA A 63 12.10 3.16 19.90
N GLU A 64 10.97 3.17 20.63
CA GLU A 64 10.93 2.93 22.07
C GLU A 64 10.72 1.45 22.41
N TYR A 65 10.06 0.70 21.52
CA TYR A 65 9.68 -0.69 21.71
C TYR A 65 10.14 -1.55 20.52
N PRO A 66 11.46 -1.68 20.32
CA PRO A 66 12.00 -2.41 19.15
C PRO A 66 11.60 -3.89 19.12
N GLU A 67 11.26 -4.48 20.26
CA GLU A 67 10.76 -5.86 20.37
C GLU A 67 9.42 -6.09 19.66
N PHE A 68 8.59 -5.04 19.48
CA PHE A 68 7.29 -5.13 18.81
C PHE A 68 7.30 -4.57 17.38
N GLN A 69 8.44 -4.10 16.89
CA GLN A 69 8.50 -3.44 15.58
C GLN A 69 8.14 -4.36 14.39
N GLY A 70 8.38 -5.66 14.53
CA GLY A 70 8.11 -6.67 13.50
C GLY A 70 6.72 -7.29 13.60
N GLU A 71 5.91 -6.90 14.57
CA GLU A 71 4.59 -7.51 14.81
C GLU A 71 3.48 -6.80 14.01
N PRO A 72 2.81 -7.48 13.07
CA PRO A 72 1.75 -6.87 12.27
C PRO A 72 0.52 -6.47 13.11
N ASP A 73 0.28 -7.13 14.25
CA ASP A 73 -0.82 -6.80 15.15
C ASP A 73 -0.56 -5.55 16.01
N ASN A 74 0.67 -5.02 15.99
CA ASN A 74 1.02 -3.71 16.55
C ASN A 74 0.77 -2.55 15.55
N ILE A 75 0.13 -2.82 14.42
CA ILE A 75 -0.14 -1.82 13.38
C ILE A 75 -1.60 -1.38 13.42
N GLN A 76 -1.80 -0.08 13.41
CA GLN A 76 -3.07 0.59 13.21
C GLN A 76 -3.03 1.34 11.86
N PHE A 77 -4.13 1.32 11.10
CA PHE A 77 -4.23 2.06 9.84
C PHE A 77 -4.89 3.41 10.05
N LEU A 78 -4.20 4.46 9.66
CA LEU A 78 -4.64 5.85 9.84
C LEU A 78 -4.45 6.64 8.54
N THR A 79 -5.28 7.65 8.30
CA THR A 79 -4.97 8.68 7.31
C THR A 79 -3.74 9.46 7.75
N HIS A 80 -3.12 10.20 6.84
CA HIS A 80 -1.96 11.04 7.18
C HIS A 80 -2.25 12.02 8.31
N GLN A 81 -3.44 12.63 8.33
CA GLN A 81 -3.85 13.55 9.37
C GLN A 81 -4.05 12.84 10.71
N GLU A 82 -4.76 11.72 10.73
CA GLU A 82 -4.96 10.91 11.94
C GLU A 82 -3.64 10.40 12.51
N HIS A 83 -2.69 10.02 11.63
CA HIS A 83 -1.36 9.57 12.02
C HIS A 83 -0.56 10.70 12.69
N PHE A 84 -0.63 11.92 12.15
CA PHE A 84 -0.04 13.09 12.79
C PHE A 84 -0.67 13.39 14.16
N GLU A 85 -2.00 13.27 14.27
CA GLU A 85 -2.71 13.41 15.56
C GLU A 85 -2.32 12.31 16.54
N ALA A 86 -2.16 11.07 16.08
CA ALA A 86 -1.68 9.96 16.90
C ALA A 86 -0.29 10.20 17.49
N HIS A 87 0.55 10.96 16.79
CA HIS A 87 1.83 11.48 17.29
C HIS A 87 1.69 12.79 18.11
N ARG A 88 0.46 13.16 18.49
CA ARG A 88 0.15 14.38 19.26
C ARG A 88 0.72 15.64 18.59
N GLY A 89 0.62 15.71 17.26
CA GLY A 89 1.04 16.86 16.47
C GLY A 89 2.56 17.01 16.31
N ASN A 90 3.35 16.02 16.66
CA ASN A 90 4.80 16.01 16.45
C ASN A 90 5.29 14.60 16.09
N TRP A 91 5.77 14.41 14.87
CA TRP A 91 6.27 13.14 14.36
C TRP A 91 7.41 12.51 15.17
N GLN A 92 8.07 13.29 16.04
CA GLN A 92 9.15 12.80 16.89
C GLN A 92 8.62 12.18 18.20
N ASN A 93 7.36 12.41 18.55
CA ASN A 93 6.79 11.81 19.75
C ASN A 93 6.68 10.29 19.57
N PRO A 94 7.21 9.50 20.50
CA PRO A 94 6.96 8.08 20.52
C PRO A 94 5.50 7.81 20.85
N THR A 95 4.98 6.67 20.39
CA THR A 95 3.60 6.26 20.65
C THR A 95 3.59 5.00 21.51
N ASN A 96 2.60 4.90 22.39
CA ASN A 96 2.35 3.75 23.26
C ASN A 96 0.84 3.58 23.51
N TRP A 97 0.03 3.77 22.44
CA TRP A 97 -1.43 3.76 22.54
C TRP A 97 -2.09 3.37 21.24
N TYR A 98 -3.34 2.92 21.35
CA TYR A 98 -4.29 2.95 20.25
C TYR A 98 -4.87 4.36 20.15
N TYR A 99 -4.88 4.94 18.97
CA TYR A 99 -5.53 6.23 18.70
C TYR A 99 -6.93 5.99 18.11
N ASP A 100 -7.97 6.48 18.78
CA ASP A 100 -9.34 6.48 18.26
C ASP A 100 -9.58 7.76 17.44
N PRO A 101 -9.60 7.68 16.10
CA PRO A 101 -9.75 8.86 15.26
C PRO A 101 -11.15 9.46 15.29
N ILE A 102 -12.17 8.67 15.68
CA ILE A 102 -13.56 9.13 15.74
C ILE A 102 -13.76 10.05 16.97
N ASN A 103 -13.33 9.58 18.13
CA ASN A 103 -13.47 10.29 19.39
C ASN A 103 -12.22 11.12 19.74
N ARG A 104 -11.14 11.02 18.96
CA ARG A 104 -9.84 11.67 19.20
C ARG A 104 -9.26 11.33 20.56
N GLN A 105 -9.35 10.05 20.95
CA GLN A 105 -8.90 9.56 22.23
C GLN A 105 -7.68 8.67 22.10
N PHE A 106 -6.87 8.69 23.15
CA PHE A 106 -5.66 7.89 23.26
C PHE A 106 -5.87 6.81 24.34
N HIS A 107 -5.79 5.56 23.93
CA HIS A 107 -5.89 4.41 24.84
C HIS A 107 -4.48 3.87 25.10
N ASP A 108 -3.88 4.36 26.18
CA ASP A 108 -2.50 4.03 26.56
C ASP A 108 -2.37 2.55 27.00
N PHE A 109 -1.29 1.90 26.58
CA PHE A 109 -1.01 0.50 26.96
C PHE A 109 -0.17 0.39 28.23
N GLY A 110 0.33 1.51 28.79
CA GLY A 110 1.23 1.48 29.94
C GLY A 110 2.49 0.65 29.68
N ASP A 111 2.93 -0.06 30.70
CA ASP A 111 4.09 -0.95 30.60
C ASP A 111 3.79 -2.30 29.97
N GLY A 112 2.52 -2.58 29.65
CA GLY A 112 2.08 -3.83 29.07
C GLY A 112 2.38 -3.97 27.57
N LYS A 113 2.08 -5.13 27.01
CA LYS A 113 2.07 -5.34 25.57
C LYS A 113 0.93 -4.51 24.94
N TYR A 114 1.06 -4.16 23.67
CA TYR A 114 -0.03 -3.53 22.91
C TYR A 114 -1.26 -4.48 22.86
N ILE A 115 -2.42 -3.88 22.69
CA ILE A 115 -3.67 -4.59 22.39
C ILE A 115 -3.92 -4.45 20.89
N PRO A 116 -4.05 -5.56 20.13
CA PRO A 116 -4.36 -5.49 18.71
C PRO A 116 -5.64 -4.69 18.44
N CYS A 117 -5.73 -4.05 17.27
CA CYS A 117 -6.96 -3.40 16.84
C CYS A 117 -8.11 -4.40 16.81
N GLU A 118 -9.27 -3.96 17.26
CA GLU A 118 -10.50 -4.76 17.20
C GLU A 118 -10.86 -5.06 15.74
N VAL A 119 -11.28 -6.27 15.46
CA VAL A 119 -11.84 -6.67 14.16
C VAL A 119 -13.35 -6.55 14.23
N ILE A 120 -13.91 -5.74 13.35
CA ILE A 120 -15.34 -5.46 13.30
C ILE A 120 -15.94 -5.98 11.99
N LYS A 121 -17.25 -6.23 11.99
CA LYS A 121 -18.00 -6.46 10.75
C LYS A 121 -18.12 -5.15 9.99
N LEU A 122 -17.87 -5.20 8.67
CA LEU A 122 -18.03 -4.02 7.81
C LEU A 122 -19.51 -3.67 7.67
N SER A 123 -19.82 -2.38 7.70
CA SER A 123 -21.21 -1.90 7.55
C SER A 123 -21.77 -2.15 6.14
N ALA A 124 -20.91 -2.10 5.12
CA ALA A 124 -21.27 -2.35 3.73
C ALA A 124 -20.23 -3.26 3.06
N PRO A 125 -20.18 -4.57 3.43
CA PRO A 125 -19.20 -5.48 2.87
C PRO A 125 -19.46 -5.73 1.38
N ILE A 126 -18.42 -5.64 0.54
CA ILE A 126 -18.49 -5.99 -0.88
C ILE A 126 -18.28 -7.49 -1.11
N CYS A 127 -17.66 -8.17 -0.15
CA CYS A 127 -17.55 -9.63 -0.10
C CYS A 127 -18.30 -10.16 1.11
N THR A 128 -19.05 -11.22 0.93
CA THR A 128 -19.73 -11.96 2.01
C THR A 128 -19.38 -13.43 1.94
N GLU A 129 -19.46 -14.15 3.05
CA GLU A 129 -19.11 -15.58 3.17
C GLU A 129 -19.86 -16.54 2.19
N GLY A 130 -20.50 -16.03 1.16
CA GLY A 130 -21.10 -16.80 0.08
C GLY A 130 -20.58 -16.45 -1.31
N SER A 131 -19.78 -15.39 -1.42
CA SER A 131 -19.31 -14.91 -2.73
C SER A 131 -18.03 -15.60 -3.21
N ALA A 132 -17.32 -16.29 -2.34
CA ALA A 132 -16.08 -17.00 -2.69
C ALA A 132 -16.32 -18.33 -3.45
N VAL A 133 -17.57 -18.77 -3.61
CA VAL A 133 -17.90 -20.10 -4.20
C VAL A 133 -18.28 -20.01 -5.68
N LEU A 134 -18.34 -18.83 -6.30
CA LEU A 134 -18.82 -18.70 -7.68
C LEU A 134 -17.74 -18.49 -8.75
N ASN A 135 -16.45 -18.60 -8.43
CA ASN A 135 -15.39 -18.45 -9.43
C ASN A 135 -14.64 -19.74 -9.79
N GLU A 136 -15.16 -20.91 -9.45
CA GLU A 136 -14.55 -22.18 -9.86
C GLU A 136 -15.32 -22.92 -10.98
N ASN A 137 -15.98 -22.21 -11.88
CA ASN A 137 -16.52 -22.87 -13.06
C ASN A 137 -16.55 -21.90 -14.25
N ASN A 138 -15.42 -21.67 -14.86
CA ASN A 138 -15.34 -21.53 -16.33
C ASN A 138 -13.89 -21.46 -16.81
N SER A 139 -13.29 -22.60 -17.05
CA SER A 139 -12.12 -22.71 -17.94
C SER A 139 -12.03 -24.12 -18.49
N THR A 140 -12.80 -24.40 -19.49
CA THR A 140 -12.45 -25.46 -20.44
C THR A 140 -12.30 -24.82 -21.81
N PRO A 141 -11.11 -24.67 -22.37
CA PRO A 141 -10.99 -24.31 -23.77
C PRO A 141 -11.14 -25.55 -24.63
N GLU A 142 -12.24 -25.61 -25.34
CA GLU A 142 -12.43 -26.55 -26.42
C GLU A 142 -11.42 -26.30 -27.54
N LYS A 143 -10.62 -27.34 -27.82
CA LYS A 143 -9.75 -27.41 -28.97
C LYS A 143 -10.62 -27.51 -30.22
N LYS A 144 -10.40 -26.67 -31.23
CA LYS A 144 -10.70 -26.94 -32.64
C LYS A 144 -9.51 -26.72 -33.54
N PRO A 145 -9.42 -27.45 -34.66
CA PRO A 145 -8.17 -27.94 -35.21
C PRO A 145 -7.55 -27.01 -36.28
N VAL A 146 -6.27 -27.22 -36.43
CA VAL A 146 -5.35 -26.70 -37.44
C VAL A 146 -5.86 -26.96 -38.86
N LYS A 147 -5.77 -25.96 -39.73
CA LYS A 147 -5.57 -26.15 -41.18
C LYS A 147 -4.63 -25.10 -41.75
N SER A 148 -3.46 -25.61 -42.03
CA SER A 148 -2.56 -25.44 -43.20
C SER A 148 -2.42 -24.04 -43.86
N GLU A 149 -1.13 -23.69 -43.94
CA GLU A 149 -0.44 -22.70 -44.79
C GLU A 149 -0.81 -22.77 -46.28
N PRO A 150 -0.42 -21.76 -47.10
CA PRO A 150 0.99 -21.69 -47.51
C PRO A 150 1.64 -20.29 -47.68
N LYS A 151 2.94 -20.33 -47.62
CA LYS A 151 3.98 -19.41 -47.97
C LYS A 151 3.73 -18.55 -49.22
N ILE A 152 4.18 -17.27 -49.17
CA ILE A 152 5.04 -16.71 -50.24
C ILE A 152 5.93 -15.63 -49.60
N ALA A 153 7.23 -15.74 -49.94
CA ALA A 153 8.30 -14.80 -49.65
C ALA A 153 8.29 -13.63 -50.64
N ASP A 154 8.87 -12.51 -50.21
CA ASP A 154 9.85 -11.67 -50.87
C ASP A 154 10.08 -10.43 -50.00
N GLU A 155 11.21 -10.36 -49.40
CA GLU A 155 12.44 -9.64 -49.76
C GLU A 155 12.21 -8.20 -50.25
N ILE A 156 12.68 -7.22 -49.46
CA ILE A 156 13.60 -6.11 -49.88
C ILE A 156 14.05 -5.36 -48.62
N LYS A 157 15.34 -5.40 -48.33
CA LYS A 157 16.17 -4.34 -47.72
C LYS A 157 16.80 -3.60 -48.94
N PRO A 158 17.48 -2.45 -48.76
CA PRO A 158 17.98 -1.68 -47.64
C PRO A 158 17.74 -0.16 -47.80
N GLU A 159 18.10 0.70 -46.95
CA GLU A 159 19.35 1.48 -46.95
C GLU A 159 19.43 2.54 -45.87
N THR A 160 20.53 2.57 -45.25
CA THR A 160 21.21 3.55 -44.43
C THR A 160 21.18 4.95 -45.01
N ILE A 161 20.88 5.97 -44.19
CA ILE A 161 21.53 7.28 -44.37
C ILE A 161 21.90 7.86 -43.02
N ASN A 162 23.17 7.99 -42.88
CA ASN A 162 23.97 8.67 -41.90
C ASN A 162 23.92 10.18 -42.13
N ALA A 163 23.74 10.97 -41.12
CA ALA A 163 24.20 12.36 -41.17
C ALA A 163 24.52 12.88 -39.79
N GLU A 164 25.76 13.00 -39.59
CA GLU A 164 26.55 13.65 -38.58
C GLU A 164 26.25 15.16 -38.39
N LYS A 165 26.69 15.58 -37.19
CA LYS A 165 27.24 16.89 -36.81
C LYS A 165 26.23 17.99 -36.47
N LYS A 166 26.34 18.67 -35.34
CA LYS A 166 27.53 19.47 -34.96
C LYS A 166 27.41 19.97 -33.51
N THR A 167 28.46 19.75 -32.78
CA THR A 167 28.87 20.42 -31.55
C THR A 167 28.97 21.94 -31.76
N ILE A 168 28.43 22.72 -30.84
CA ILE A 168 28.98 24.06 -30.55
C ILE A 168 28.93 24.27 -29.04
N ALA A 169 30.12 24.33 -28.44
CA ALA A 169 30.37 24.89 -27.15
C ALA A 169 30.40 26.42 -27.23
N ALA A 170 29.82 27.07 -26.26
CA ALA A 170 30.14 28.47 -26.01
C ALA A 170 30.26 28.72 -24.51
N LYS A 171 31.48 29.02 -24.11
CA LYS A 171 31.88 29.67 -22.85
C LYS A 171 31.44 31.14 -22.90
N SER A 172 31.09 31.65 -21.75
CA SER A 172 31.45 33.00 -21.29
C SER A 172 31.06 33.12 -19.82
N ASP A 173 31.97 33.10 -18.93
CA ASP A 173 32.75 34.18 -18.34
C ASP A 173 31.88 35.15 -17.54
N SER A 174 32.18 35.13 -16.24
CA SER A 174 31.85 36.15 -15.23
C SER A 174 32.53 37.47 -15.51
N PRO A 175 32.07 38.57 -14.89
CA PRO A 175 32.97 39.20 -13.94
C PRO A 175 32.33 39.60 -12.61
N ARG A 176 33.17 39.48 -11.58
CA ARG A 176 33.08 40.20 -10.30
C ARG A 176 33.29 41.70 -10.57
N VAL A 177 32.58 42.52 -9.82
CA VAL A 177 33.08 43.84 -9.39
C VAL A 177 32.47 44.15 -8.00
N ASP A 178 33.34 44.43 -7.08
CA ASP A 178 33.36 45.20 -5.83
C ASP A 178 32.13 45.25 -4.93
#